data_4a7fb7d5d54130b4ce636ebd451a474a
#
_entry.id   4a7fb7d5d54130b4ce636ebd451a474a
#
_cell.length_a   1.000
_cell.length_b   1.000
_cell.length_c   1.000
_cell.angle_alpha   90.00
_cell.angle_beta   90.00
_cell.angle_gamma   90.00
#
_symmetry.space_group_name_H-M   'P 1'
#
loop_
_entity.id
_entity.type
_entity.pdbx_description
1 polymer ?
#
loop_
_entity_poly.entity_id
_entity_poly.type
_entity_poly.pdbx_seq_one_letter_code
_entity_poly.pdbx_strand_id
1 'polypeptide(L)'
;ITPNDILNIKGPSAVQQYLVNEVQEVYRLQGVKINDKHFEVVVRQMMRKVKIIDPGDTLFLEDQLTYKDEFISQNDNLYGMKVIEDAGDSENLKVGQVVSARNLRDENSILKRGDLKLVDARDAKSATASTQLQGITRASLQTKSFISAASFQETTKVLNEAAVNGKNDMLEGLK
;
A
#
# COMPACT_ATOMS: atom_id res chain seq x y z
N ILE A 1 9.04 21.46 -15.78
CA ILE A 1 8.70 20.90 -14.44
C ILE A 1 7.75 19.75 -14.68
N THR A 2 8.13 18.57 -14.22
CA THR A 2 7.28 17.39 -14.35
C THR A 2 6.33 17.28 -13.15
N PRO A 3 5.15 16.64 -13.29
CA PRO A 3 4.27 16.39 -12.13
C PRO A 3 4.96 15.62 -11.00
N ASN A 4 5.92 14.74 -11.33
CA ASN A 4 6.71 14.01 -10.34
C ASN A 4 7.64 14.95 -9.53
N ASP A 5 8.19 15.99 -10.14
CA ASP A 5 9.01 16.98 -9.43
C ASP A 5 8.15 17.75 -8.42
N ILE A 6 6.93 18.10 -8.81
CA ILE A 6 5.97 18.76 -7.92
C ILE A 6 5.60 17.82 -6.75
N LEU A 7 5.39 16.53 -7.01
CA LEU A 7 5.11 15.54 -5.98
C LEU A 7 6.22 15.47 -4.95
N ASN A 8 7.46 15.39 -5.40
CA ASN A 8 8.63 15.24 -4.53
C ASN A 8 8.93 16.50 -3.71
N ILE A 9 8.66 17.71 -4.28
CA ILE A 9 9.02 18.98 -3.65
C ILE A 9 7.86 19.54 -2.83
N LYS A 10 6.63 19.55 -3.39
CA LYS A 10 5.46 20.22 -2.81
C LYS A 10 4.42 19.27 -2.21
N GLY A 11 4.59 17.96 -2.45
CA GLY A 11 3.72 16.93 -1.92
C GLY A 11 2.45 16.64 -2.74
N PRO A 12 1.65 15.64 -2.27
CA PRO A 12 0.52 15.10 -3.04
C PRO A 12 -0.57 16.12 -3.37
N SER A 13 -0.95 16.98 -2.42
CA SER A 13 -2.03 17.95 -2.61
C SER A 13 -1.72 18.99 -3.71
N ALA A 14 -0.45 19.42 -3.79
CA ALA A 14 -0.03 20.38 -4.81
C ALA A 14 -0.07 19.76 -6.22
N VAL A 15 0.28 18.49 -6.36
CA VAL A 15 0.19 17.76 -7.65
C VAL A 15 -1.26 17.59 -8.07
N GLN A 16 -2.14 17.23 -7.14
CA GLN A 16 -3.57 17.08 -7.43
C GLN A 16 -4.16 18.38 -7.97
N GLN A 17 -3.91 19.49 -7.29
CA GLN A 17 -4.38 20.79 -7.72
C GLN A 17 -3.77 21.20 -9.08
N TYR A 18 -2.48 20.98 -9.26
CA TYR A 18 -1.78 21.26 -10.51
C TYR A 18 -2.41 20.49 -11.68
N LEU A 19 -2.57 19.17 -11.55
CA LEU A 19 -3.12 18.34 -12.62
C LEU A 19 -4.56 18.72 -12.98
N VAL A 20 -5.42 18.99 -11.99
CA VAL A 20 -6.80 19.41 -12.24
C VAL A 20 -6.83 20.75 -12.97
N ASN A 21 -6.01 21.72 -12.56
CA ASN A 21 -5.95 23.04 -13.18
C ASN A 21 -5.47 22.97 -14.64
N GLU A 22 -4.37 22.24 -14.90
CA GLU A 22 -3.81 22.10 -16.25
C GLU A 22 -4.80 21.42 -17.23
N VAL A 23 -5.46 20.35 -16.78
CA VAL A 23 -6.46 19.65 -17.59
C VAL A 23 -7.68 20.56 -17.86
N GLN A 24 -8.16 21.26 -16.84
CA GLN A 24 -9.27 22.22 -16.99
C GLN A 24 -8.92 23.36 -17.93
N GLU A 25 -7.70 23.86 -17.89
CA GLU A 25 -7.27 24.94 -18.80
C GLU A 25 -7.36 24.50 -20.26
N VAL A 26 -6.90 23.29 -20.58
CA VAL A 26 -7.01 22.72 -21.94
C VAL A 26 -8.47 22.65 -22.40
N TYR A 27 -9.39 22.19 -21.56
CA TYR A 27 -10.81 22.12 -21.91
C TYR A 27 -11.46 23.50 -22.04
N ARG A 28 -11.11 24.44 -21.18
CA ARG A 28 -11.60 25.84 -21.24
C ARG A 28 -11.16 26.52 -22.53
N LEU A 29 -9.94 26.29 -23.00
CA LEU A 29 -9.45 26.84 -24.27
C LEU A 29 -10.25 26.33 -25.46
N GLN A 30 -10.83 25.12 -25.36
CA GLN A 30 -11.70 24.55 -26.37
C GLN A 30 -13.19 24.89 -26.17
N GLY A 31 -13.52 25.75 -25.21
CA GLY A 31 -14.91 26.17 -24.92
C GLY A 31 -15.74 25.10 -24.20
N VAL A 32 -15.11 24.02 -23.70
CA VAL A 32 -15.81 22.94 -23.01
C VAL A 32 -15.82 23.20 -21.51
N LYS A 33 -17.01 23.12 -20.90
CA LYS A 33 -17.20 23.25 -19.45
C LYS A 33 -17.43 21.89 -18.82
N ILE A 34 -16.49 21.45 -17.99
CA ILE A 34 -16.56 20.20 -17.23
C ILE A 34 -16.37 20.52 -15.75
N ASN A 35 -17.09 19.83 -14.87
CA ASN A 35 -16.94 19.98 -13.45
C ASN A 35 -15.61 19.37 -12.97
N ASP A 36 -14.90 20.09 -12.10
CA ASP A 36 -13.60 19.65 -11.56
C ASP A 36 -13.65 18.28 -10.90
N LYS A 37 -14.78 17.89 -10.32
CA LYS A 37 -14.96 16.61 -9.64
C LYS A 37 -14.67 15.39 -10.52
N HIS A 38 -14.93 15.48 -11.82
CA HIS A 38 -14.64 14.40 -12.76
C HIS A 38 -13.13 14.17 -12.89
N PHE A 39 -12.33 15.25 -12.89
CA PHE A 39 -10.86 15.15 -12.93
C PHE A 39 -10.29 14.76 -11.58
N GLU A 40 -10.84 15.27 -10.49
CA GLU A 40 -10.41 14.94 -9.12
C GLU A 40 -10.52 13.45 -8.84
N VAL A 41 -11.59 12.78 -9.28
CA VAL A 41 -11.76 11.32 -9.15
C VAL A 41 -10.66 10.58 -9.89
N VAL A 42 -10.34 10.99 -11.13
CA VAL A 42 -9.29 10.36 -11.93
C VAL A 42 -7.91 10.56 -11.28
N VAL A 43 -7.59 11.78 -10.89
CA VAL A 43 -6.30 12.11 -10.24
C VAL A 43 -6.14 11.34 -8.92
N ARG A 44 -7.21 11.20 -8.13
CA ARG A 44 -7.20 10.38 -6.93
C ARG A 44 -6.81 8.93 -7.22
N GLN A 45 -7.33 8.33 -8.30
CA GLN A 45 -6.98 6.96 -8.70
C GLN A 45 -5.52 6.85 -9.16
N MET A 46 -4.98 7.88 -9.82
CA MET A 46 -3.57 7.92 -10.23
C MET A 46 -2.59 7.93 -9.05
N MET A 47 -3.04 8.36 -7.87
CA MET A 47 -2.22 8.48 -6.65
C MET A 47 -2.61 7.47 -5.56
N ARG A 48 -3.29 6.40 -5.93
CA ARG A 48 -3.80 5.40 -4.98
C ARG A 48 -2.74 4.42 -4.49
N LYS A 49 -1.61 4.33 -5.20
CA LYS A 49 -0.51 3.42 -4.87
C LYS A 49 0.65 4.14 -4.21
N VAL A 50 1.34 3.39 -3.37
CA VAL A 50 2.57 3.80 -2.71
C VAL A 50 3.69 2.82 -3.07
N LYS A 51 4.91 3.32 -3.14
CA LYS A 51 6.12 2.53 -3.32
C LYS A 51 6.80 2.37 -1.97
N ILE A 52 7.05 1.13 -1.57
CA ILE A 52 7.73 0.82 -0.32
C ILE A 52 9.20 1.22 -0.44
N ILE A 53 9.70 2.00 0.52
CA ILE A 53 11.11 2.41 0.62
C ILE A 53 11.85 1.46 1.56
N ASP A 54 11.32 1.29 2.78
CA ASP A 54 11.85 0.39 3.79
C ASP A 54 10.69 -0.49 4.29
N PRO A 55 10.75 -1.80 4.07
CA PRO A 55 9.69 -2.71 4.49
C PRO A 55 9.61 -2.90 6.00
N GLY A 56 10.65 -2.54 6.76
CA GLY A 56 10.69 -2.81 8.19
C GLY A 56 10.44 -4.29 8.50
N ASP A 57 9.56 -4.56 9.47
CA ASP A 57 9.16 -5.92 9.88
C ASP A 57 7.82 -6.35 9.24
N THR A 58 7.37 -5.64 8.19
CA THR A 58 6.16 -6.01 7.43
C THR A 58 6.44 -7.10 6.41
N LEU A 59 5.38 -7.64 5.81
CA LEU A 59 5.48 -8.64 4.73
C LEU A 59 5.78 -8.04 3.36
N PHE A 60 5.98 -6.72 3.27
CA PHE A 60 6.30 -6.05 2.02
C PHE A 60 7.73 -6.29 1.59
N LEU A 61 7.94 -6.17 0.28
CA LEU A 61 9.28 -6.15 -0.31
C LEU A 61 9.72 -4.71 -0.59
N GLU A 62 11.02 -4.47 -0.58
CA GLU A 62 11.60 -3.21 -1.01
C GLU A 62 11.20 -2.91 -2.46
N ASP A 63 10.92 -1.66 -2.78
CA ASP A 63 10.46 -1.19 -4.08
C ASP A 63 9.09 -1.74 -4.55
N GLN A 64 8.38 -2.49 -3.72
CA GLN A 64 7.05 -2.99 -4.04
C GLN A 64 6.04 -1.85 -4.18
N LEU A 65 5.19 -1.94 -5.22
CA LEU A 65 4.02 -1.07 -5.38
C LEU A 65 2.80 -1.73 -4.74
N THR A 66 2.24 -1.08 -3.73
CA THR A 66 1.03 -1.54 -3.03
C THR A 66 -0.02 -0.44 -2.93
N TYR A 67 -1.24 -0.79 -2.57
CA TYR A 67 -2.29 0.19 -2.29
C TYR A 67 -2.06 0.86 -0.94
N LYS A 68 -2.40 2.15 -0.87
CA LYS A 68 -2.23 2.94 0.36
C LYS A 68 -3.02 2.36 1.54
N ASP A 69 -4.21 1.84 1.29
CA ASP A 69 -5.06 1.17 2.29
C ASP A 69 -4.41 -0.12 2.85
N GLU A 70 -3.83 -0.95 1.98
CA GLU A 70 -3.08 -2.15 2.41
C GLU A 70 -1.83 -1.79 3.22
N PHE A 71 -1.10 -0.77 2.78
CA PHE A 71 0.06 -0.27 3.49
C PHE A 71 -0.29 0.20 4.91
N ILE A 72 -1.36 0.98 5.05
CA ILE A 72 -1.84 1.45 6.36
C ILE A 72 -2.28 0.27 7.22
N SER A 73 -3.10 -0.65 6.67
CA SER A 73 -3.59 -1.82 7.40
C SER A 73 -2.45 -2.72 7.91
N GLN A 74 -1.39 -2.93 7.11
CA GLN A 74 -0.24 -3.72 7.55
C GLN A 74 0.55 -3.04 8.66
N ASN A 75 0.74 -1.72 8.57
CA ASN A 75 1.40 -0.97 9.63
C ASN A 75 0.57 -0.93 10.92
N ASP A 76 -0.76 -0.80 10.81
CA ASP A 76 -1.66 -0.84 11.96
C ASP A 76 -1.64 -2.21 12.65
N ASN A 77 -1.54 -3.30 11.89
CA ASN A 77 -1.40 -4.65 12.44
C ASN A 77 -0.09 -4.86 13.20
N LEU A 78 0.97 -4.14 12.83
CA LEU A 78 2.25 -4.20 13.55
C LEU A 78 2.30 -3.28 14.77
N TYR A 79 1.35 -2.36 14.90
CA TYR A 79 1.35 -1.42 16.00
C TYR A 79 1.26 -2.13 17.35
N GLY A 80 2.24 -1.89 18.23
CA GLY A 80 2.33 -2.54 19.54
C GLY A 80 2.82 -4.00 19.52
N MET A 81 3.21 -4.51 18.34
CA MET A 81 3.85 -5.82 18.22
C MET A 81 5.34 -5.76 18.54
N LYS A 82 5.91 -6.91 18.90
CA LYS A 82 7.32 -7.09 19.22
C LYS A 82 7.92 -8.13 18.28
N VAL A 83 9.18 -7.93 17.92
CA VAL A 83 10.00 -8.89 17.16
C VAL A 83 11.01 -9.51 18.09
N ILE A 84 11.09 -10.83 18.10
CA ILE A 84 11.99 -11.59 18.96
C ILE A 84 13.40 -11.49 18.42
N GLU A 85 14.34 -10.98 19.22
CA GLU A 85 15.76 -10.93 18.92
C GLU A 85 16.50 -12.15 19.49
N ASP A 86 16.16 -12.57 20.71
CA ASP A 86 16.68 -13.77 21.33
C ASP A 86 15.53 -14.58 21.93
N ALA A 87 15.36 -15.82 21.48
CA ALA A 87 14.29 -16.69 21.96
C ALA A 87 14.56 -17.26 23.37
N GLY A 88 15.78 -17.07 23.93
CA GLY A 88 16.15 -17.67 25.21
C GLY A 88 15.91 -19.17 25.23
N ASP A 89 15.28 -19.66 26.29
CA ASP A 89 14.92 -21.08 26.47
C ASP A 89 13.45 -21.38 26.08
N SER A 90 12.80 -20.48 25.32
CA SER A 90 11.41 -20.70 24.88
C SER A 90 11.33 -21.74 23.78
N GLU A 91 10.45 -22.74 23.97
CA GLU A 91 10.12 -23.74 22.92
C GLU A 91 9.08 -23.23 21.92
N ASN A 92 8.30 -22.21 22.32
CA ASN A 92 7.14 -21.73 21.55
C ASN A 92 7.48 -20.58 20.61
N LEU A 93 8.53 -19.83 20.90
CA LEU A 93 8.89 -18.60 20.17
C LEU A 93 10.22 -18.77 19.43
N LYS A 94 10.29 -18.15 18.24
CA LYS A 94 11.49 -18.22 17.38
C LYS A 94 12.04 -16.84 17.11
N VAL A 95 13.36 -16.74 16.93
CA VAL A 95 14.03 -15.52 16.52
C VAL A 95 13.44 -14.99 15.21
N GLY A 96 13.17 -13.69 15.14
CA GLY A 96 12.55 -13.03 13.99
C GLY A 96 11.01 -13.13 13.94
N GLN A 97 10.38 -13.82 14.89
CA GLN A 97 8.92 -13.90 14.94
C GLN A 97 8.31 -12.61 15.49
N VAL A 98 7.23 -12.16 14.85
CA VAL A 98 6.42 -11.02 15.32
C VAL A 98 5.34 -11.54 16.28
N VAL A 99 5.31 -11.01 17.49
CA VAL A 99 4.39 -11.43 18.56
C VAL A 99 3.75 -10.23 19.25
N SER A 100 2.57 -10.42 19.82
CA SER A 100 1.95 -9.38 20.63
C SER A 100 2.70 -9.19 21.94
N ALA A 101 2.71 -7.97 22.47
CA ALA A 101 3.32 -7.66 23.76
C ALA A 101 2.70 -8.50 24.90
N ARG A 102 1.45 -8.93 24.75
CA ARG A 102 0.77 -9.81 25.71
C ARG A 102 1.37 -11.22 25.68
N ASN A 103 1.47 -11.82 24.50
CA ASN A 103 2.02 -13.17 24.34
C ASN A 103 3.47 -13.24 24.84
N LEU A 104 4.28 -12.22 24.52
CA LEU A 104 5.65 -12.14 25.03
C LEU A 104 5.69 -12.09 26.56
N ARG A 105 4.82 -11.32 27.18
CA ARG A 105 4.74 -11.21 28.66
C ARG A 105 4.30 -12.52 29.30
N ASP A 106 3.32 -13.20 28.71
CA ASP A 106 2.81 -14.47 29.20
C ASP A 106 3.90 -15.54 29.13
N GLU A 107 4.61 -15.64 28.00
CA GLU A 107 5.74 -16.57 27.82
C GLU A 107 6.88 -16.27 28.80
N ASN A 108 7.29 -15.01 28.91
CA ASN A 108 8.32 -14.61 29.86
C ASN A 108 7.91 -14.89 31.33
N SER A 109 6.62 -14.86 31.65
CA SER A 109 6.12 -15.23 32.96
C SER A 109 6.26 -16.73 33.26
N ILE A 110 6.09 -17.58 32.25
CA ILE A 110 6.29 -19.03 32.32
C ILE A 110 7.77 -19.34 32.51
N LEU A 111 8.63 -18.77 31.66
CA LEU A 111 10.09 -18.97 31.72
C LEU A 111 10.66 -18.51 33.07
N LYS A 112 10.19 -17.38 33.59
CA LYS A 112 10.62 -16.87 34.91
C LYS A 112 10.28 -17.82 36.06
N ARG A 113 9.14 -18.54 35.98
CA ARG A 113 8.77 -19.54 37.00
C ARG A 113 9.64 -20.80 36.95
N GLY A 114 10.21 -21.09 35.77
CA GLY A 114 11.11 -22.24 35.55
C GLY A 114 12.59 -21.88 35.76
N ASP A 115 12.93 -20.66 36.19
CA ASP A 115 14.32 -20.17 36.25
C ASP A 115 15.09 -20.30 34.91
N LEU A 116 14.36 -20.16 33.78
CA LEU A 116 14.87 -20.26 32.43
C LEU A 116 15.24 -18.86 31.89
N LYS A 117 16.06 -18.83 30.82
CA LYS A 117 16.44 -17.61 30.13
C LYS A 117 15.23 -16.98 29.46
N LEU A 118 14.99 -15.69 29.75
CA LEU A 118 13.87 -14.94 29.18
C LEU A 118 14.07 -14.63 27.70
N VAL A 119 12.95 -14.45 27.00
CA VAL A 119 12.92 -13.99 25.61
C VAL A 119 13.19 -12.48 25.58
N ASP A 120 14.14 -12.06 24.74
CA ASP A 120 14.41 -10.65 24.45
C ASP A 120 13.76 -10.26 23.11
N ALA A 121 13.14 -9.07 23.08
CA ALA A 121 12.39 -8.61 21.92
C ALA A 121 12.42 -7.08 21.81
N ARG A 122 12.57 -6.59 20.57
CA ARG A 122 12.46 -5.18 20.22
C ARG A 122 11.06 -4.83 19.73
N ASP A 123 10.77 -3.53 19.65
CA ASP A 123 9.55 -3.05 19.00
C ASP A 123 9.59 -3.35 17.49
N ALA A 124 8.45 -3.79 16.95
CA ALA A 124 8.33 -4.00 15.53
C ALA A 124 8.40 -2.67 14.77
N LYS A 125 9.22 -2.63 13.71
CA LYS A 125 9.42 -1.45 12.86
C LYS A 125 8.39 -1.46 11.74
N SER A 126 7.59 -0.39 11.64
CA SER A 126 6.63 -0.20 10.54
C SER A 126 7.34 0.09 9.22
N ALA A 127 6.70 -0.28 8.12
CA ALA A 127 7.18 0.06 6.78
C ALA A 127 7.07 1.56 6.50
N THR A 128 7.99 2.07 5.69
CA THR A 128 7.94 3.43 5.14
C THR A 128 7.71 3.38 3.63
N ALA A 129 6.95 4.33 3.11
CA ALA A 129 6.62 4.37 1.69
C ALA A 129 6.52 5.81 1.17
N SER A 130 6.71 5.98 -0.14
CA SER A 130 6.46 7.22 -0.87
C SER A 130 5.22 7.10 -1.73
N THR A 131 4.44 8.16 -1.81
CA THR A 131 3.29 8.23 -2.73
C THR A 131 3.77 8.19 -4.17
N GLN A 132 3.18 7.31 -4.98
CA GLN A 132 3.53 7.16 -6.40
C GLN A 132 2.44 7.79 -7.27
N LEU A 133 2.85 8.65 -8.21
CA LEU A 133 1.98 9.13 -9.27
C LEU A 133 2.06 8.19 -10.47
N GLN A 134 0.95 7.55 -10.81
CA GLN A 134 0.83 6.69 -11.98
C GLN A 134 0.11 7.41 -13.12
N GLY A 135 0.52 7.17 -14.38
CA GLY A 135 -0.25 7.60 -15.55
C GLY A 135 -1.64 6.92 -15.60
N ILE A 136 -2.61 7.56 -16.26
CA ILE A 136 -4.00 7.09 -16.36
C ILE A 136 -4.09 5.63 -16.81
N THR A 137 -3.38 5.26 -17.88
CA THR A 137 -3.42 3.89 -18.43
C THR A 137 -2.96 2.87 -17.41
N ARG A 138 -1.83 3.11 -16.74
CA ARG A 138 -1.30 2.21 -15.71
C ARG A 138 -2.23 2.13 -14.50
N ALA A 139 -2.75 3.26 -14.05
CA ALA A 139 -3.69 3.32 -12.93
C ALA A 139 -4.99 2.56 -13.22
N SER A 140 -5.47 2.59 -14.47
CA SER A 140 -6.70 1.92 -14.89
C SER A 140 -6.53 0.42 -15.14
N LEU A 141 -5.38 -0.02 -15.65
CA LEU A 141 -5.11 -1.43 -15.96
C LEU A 141 -4.59 -2.23 -14.76
N GLN A 142 -3.83 -1.59 -13.86
CA GLN A 142 -3.26 -2.22 -12.67
C GLN A 142 -4.18 -2.08 -11.44
N THR A 143 -5.47 -2.34 -11.60
CA THR A 143 -6.45 -2.35 -10.51
C THR A 143 -6.67 -3.77 -9.99
N LYS A 144 -7.23 -3.90 -8.77
CA LYS A 144 -7.62 -5.20 -8.21
C LYS A 144 -8.76 -5.82 -9.01
N SER A 145 -9.69 -5.00 -9.54
CA SER A 145 -10.80 -5.44 -10.37
C SER A 145 -10.36 -5.60 -11.83
N PHE A 146 -10.31 -6.85 -12.31
CA PHE A 146 -10.01 -7.11 -13.71
C PHE A 146 -11.16 -6.73 -14.65
N ILE A 147 -12.40 -6.71 -14.18
CA ILE A 147 -13.57 -6.24 -14.94
C ILE A 147 -13.43 -4.75 -15.21
N SER A 148 -13.07 -3.97 -14.22
CA SER A 148 -12.81 -2.54 -14.38
C SER A 148 -11.67 -2.27 -15.36
N ALA A 149 -10.57 -3.01 -15.27
CA ALA A 149 -9.44 -2.92 -16.20
C ALA A 149 -9.85 -3.28 -17.63
N ALA A 150 -10.56 -4.39 -17.83
CA ALA A 150 -11.03 -4.85 -19.12
C ALA A 150 -12.01 -3.86 -19.78
N SER A 151 -12.79 -3.12 -19.00
CA SER A 151 -13.71 -2.09 -19.52
C SER A 151 -13.02 -0.84 -20.05
N PHE A 152 -11.74 -0.65 -19.72
CA PHE A 152 -10.97 0.52 -20.14
C PHE A 152 -10.22 0.24 -21.46
N GLN A 153 -9.29 -0.70 -21.46
CA GLN A 153 -8.47 -1.08 -22.62
C GLN A 153 -8.02 -2.53 -22.51
N GLU A 154 -7.50 -3.08 -23.63
CA GLU A 154 -6.92 -4.44 -23.69
C GLU A 154 -7.87 -5.55 -23.18
N THR A 155 -9.15 -5.44 -23.48
CA THR A 155 -10.22 -6.30 -22.94
C THR A 155 -9.90 -7.80 -23.06
N THR A 156 -9.52 -8.28 -24.24
CA THR A 156 -9.20 -9.69 -24.48
C THR A 156 -7.99 -10.17 -23.67
N LYS A 157 -6.94 -9.36 -23.61
CA LYS A 157 -5.73 -9.70 -22.87
C LYS A 157 -6.00 -9.81 -21.37
N VAL A 158 -6.68 -8.80 -20.81
CA VAL A 158 -7.02 -8.76 -19.37
C VAL A 158 -7.94 -9.92 -18.99
N LEU A 159 -8.96 -10.23 -19.80
CA LEU A 159 -9.87 -11.35 -19.54
C LEU A 159 -9.17 -12.70 -19.67
N ASN A 160 -8.29 -12.88 -20.65
CA ASN A 160 -7.50 -14.10 -20.80
C ASN A 160 -6.56 -14.32 -19.60
N GLU A 161 -5.84 -13.29 -19.17
CA GLU A 161 -4.98 -13.37 -17.98
C GLU A 161 -5.78 -13.67 -16.72
N ALA A 162 -6.96 -13.08 -16.56
CA ALA A 162 -7.83 -13.34 -15.43
C ALA A 162 -8.36 -14.79 -15.43
N ALA A 163 -8.74 -15.30 -16.61
CA ALA A 163 -9.22 -16.68 -16.78
C ALA A 163 -8.12 -17.70 -16.51
N VAL A 164 -6.92 -17.50 -17.06
CA VAL A 164 -5.77 -18.40 -16.84
C VAL A 164 -5.37 -18.45 -15.36
N ASN A 165 -5.39 -17.30 -14.67
CA ASN A 165 -5.02 -17.20 -13.28
C ASN A 165 -6.17 -17.53 -12.31
N GLY A 166 -7.37 -17.83 -12.79
CA GLY A 166 -8.55 -18.10 -11.96
C GLY A 166 -8.92 -16.95 -11.02
N LYS A 167 -8.76 -15.69 -11.47
CA LYS A 167 -9.01 -14.51 -10.62
C LYS A 167 -10.51 -14.34 -10.36
N ASN A 168 -10.85 -14.03 -9.10
CA ASN A 168 -12.18 -13.57 -8.73
C ASN A 168 -12.20 -12.05 -8.62
N ASP A 169 -13.25 -11.41 -9.12
CA ASP A 169 -13.47 -9.97 -9.01
C ASP A 169 -14.49 -9.68 -7.91
N MET A 170 -14.10 -8.89 -6.93
CA MET A 170 -14.97 -8.49 -5.82
C MET A 170 -15.86 -7.29 -6.16
N LEU A 171 -15.82 -6.82 -7.40
CA LEU A 171 -16.57 -5.66 -7.90
C LEU A 171 -16.29 -4.35 -7.13
N GLU A 172 -15.06 -4.17 -6.68
CA GLU A 172 -14.60 -2.97 -5.94
C GLU A 172 -13.97 -1.90 -6.85
N GLY A 173 -14.08 -2.05 -8.17
CA GLY A 173 -13.58 -1.09 -9.15
C GLY A 173 -14.47 0.15 -9.27
N LEU A 174 -14.00 1.13 -10.07
CA LEU A 174 -14.78 2.33 -10.43
C LEU A 174 -15.88 2.06 -11.47
N LYS A 175 -15.81 0.93 -12.13
CA LYS A 175 -16.76 0.48 -13.14
C LYS A 175 -17.25 -0.92 -12.82
#